data_59ca4052b5150543783b691b862d5b6d
#
_entry.id   59ca4052b5150543783b691b862d5b6d
#
_cell.length_a   1.000
_cell.length_b   1.000
_cell.length_c   1.000
_cell.angle_alpha   90.00
_cell.angle_beta   90.00
_cell.angle_gamma   90.00
#
_symmetry.space_group_name_H-M   'P 1'
#
loop_
_entity.id
_entity.type
_entity.pdbx_description
1 polymer ?
#
loop_
_entity_poly.entity_id
_entity_poly.type
_entity_poly.pdbx_seq_one_letter_code
_entity_poly.pdbx_strand_id
1 'polypeptide(L)'
;LLNFEKTVIVVSHDRHFLNQVCTHMADIDFSRIQLFTGNYDFWLQASELQQRLLSDQNKKSAEKAEELKAFIARFSANASKSSQASSRQKTLEKLTFNEMPASSRKRPYVGFESLREAGQDILTVKDLSYKIDNEVILDNLSFSLRRGDKVILLGKNDLAKTVLLDILNDKIKPDSGSVSWGITTTKSYLPADNSEYFQNAELDLVNWLRQYSTEKDESFIRGFLGKMLFSGSEALKKSNVLSGGEKVRCMLSKMMLSGANVLLLDGPTAHLDLESISAVNEGLK
;
A
#
# COMPACT_ATOMS: atom_id res chain seq x y z
N LEU A 1 -23.58 -13.89 9.74
CA LEU A 1 -23.24 -14.87 8.69
C LEU A 1 -22.86 -16.24 9.28
N LEU A 2 -22.23 -16.30 10.47
CA LEU A 2 -21.84 -17.57 11.11
C LEU A 2 -23.02 -18.53 11.35
N ASN A 3 -24.22 -18.03 11.56
CA ASN A 3 -25.44 -18.81 11.77
C ASN A 3 -26.27 -19.00 10.48
N PHE A 4 -25.71 -18.65 9.33
CA PHE A 4 -26.40 -18.80 8.04
C PHE A 4 -26.01 -20.15 7.40
N GLU A 5 -26.91 -21.09 7.42
CA GLU A 5 -26.66 -22.48 6.98
C GLU A 5 -26.57 -22.68 5.45
N LYS A 6 -26.73 -21.59 4.67
CA LYS A 6 -26.68 -21.66 3.20
C LYS A 6 -25.38 -21.11 2.66
N THR A 7 -25.12 -21.33 1.37
CA THR A 7 -23.91 -20.85 0.71
C THR A 7 -23.94 -19.33 0.55
N VAL A 8 -22.82 -18.67 0.88
CA VAL A 8 -22.60 -17.24 0.70
C VAL A 8 -21.32 -17.04 -0.10
N ILE A 9 -21.37 -16.15 -1.09
CA ILE A 9 -20.19 -15.68 -1.84
C ILE A 9 -19.97 -14.21 -1.46
N VAL A 10 -18.77 -13.89 -0.98
CA VAL A 10 -18.42 -12.57 -0.47
C VAL A 10 -17.18 -12.05 -1.20
N VAL A 11 -17.20 -10.75 -1.51
CA VAL A 11 -16.02 -9.99 -1.93
C VAL A 11 -15.74 -8.94 -0.86
N SER A 12 -14.58 -8.99 -0.23
CA SER A 12 -14.20 -8.05 0.83
C SER A 12 -12.68 -7.87 0.90
N HIS A 13 -12.25 -6.72 1.38
CA HIS A 13 -10.86 -6.40 1.74
C HIS A 13 -10.65 -6.33 3.26
N ASP A 14 -11.68 -6.62 4.03
CA ASP A 14 -11.58 -6.72 5.50
C ASP A 14 -11.05 -8.10 5.89
N ARG A 15 -9.78 -8.16 6.29
CA ARG A 15 -9.11 -9.41 6.71
C ARG A 15 -9.75 -10.04 7.93
N HIS A 16 -10.19 -9.22 8.89
CA HIS A 16 -10.83 -9.74 10.10
C HIS A 16 -12.14 -10.45 9.72
N PHE A 17 -12.96 -9.80 8.92
CA PHE A 17 -14.18 -10.38 8.41
C PHE A 17 -13.92 -11.66 7.62
N LEU A 18 -12.96 -11.66 6.68
CA LEU A 18 -12.62 -12.84 5.88
C LEU A 18 -12.15 -14.01 6.75
N ASN A 19 -11.35 -13.74 7.78
CA ASN A 19 -10.85 -14.77 8.69
C ASN A 19 -11.94 -15.37 9.58
N GLN A 20 -12.93 -14.56 9.96
CA GLN A 20 -14.02 -15.01 10.84
C GLN A 20 -15.13 -15.79 10.09
N VAL A 21 -15.38 -15.46 8.83
CA VAL A 21 -16.57 -15.91 8.12
C VAL A 21 -16.26 -16.93 7.03
N CYS A 22 -15.12 -16.80 6.35
CA CYS A 22 -14.84 -17.61 5.17
C CYS A 22 -14.24 -18.96 5.53
N THR A 23 -14.79 -20.02 4.95
CA THR A 23 -14.26 -21.39 5.02
C THR A 23 -13.43 -21.76 3.79
N HIS A 24 -13.59 -21.01 2.69
CA HIS A 24 -12.89 -21.20 1.43
C HIS A 24 -12.51 -19.84 0.86
N MET A 25 -11.35 -19.78 0.22
CA MET A 25 -10.87 -18.59 -0.50
C MET A 25 -10.79 -18.91 -1.99
N ALA A 26 -11.52 -18.16 -2.81
CA ALA A 26 -11.42 -18.22 -4.27
C ALA A 26 -10.46 -17.14 -4.74
N ASP A 27 -9.27 -17.57 -5.15
CA ASP A 27 -8.23 -16.69 -5.65
C ASP A 27 -8.36 -16.52 -7.16
N ILE A 28 -8.52 -15.27 -7.61
CA ILE A 28 -8.59 -14.90 -9.02
C ILE A 28 -7.29 -14.20 -9.39
N ASP A 29 -6.36 -14.94 -9.94
CA ASP A 29 -5.09 -14.41 -10.44
C ASP A 29 -4.64 -15.22 -11.67
N PHE A 30 -3.70 -14.69 -12.46
CA PHE A 30 -3.16 -15.36 -13.65
C PHE A 30 -4.25 -15.80 -14.67
N SER A 31 -5.37 -15.05 -14.76
CA SER A 31 -6.54 -15.40 -15.59
C SER A 31 -7.16 -16.77 -15.23
N ARG A 32 -7.01 -17.21 -13.99
CA ARG A 32 -7.54 -18.46 -13.44
C ARG A 32 -8.20 -18.22 -12.10
N ILE A 33 -9.09 -19.12 -11.72
CA ILE A 33 -9.68 -19.16 -10.39
C ILE A 33 -9.11 -20.40 -9.69
N GLN A 34 -8.52 -20.20 -8.53
CA GLN A 34 -8.02 -21.27 -7.67
C GLN A 34 -8.74 -21.24 -6.33
N LEU A 35 -9.32 -22.37 -5.94
CA LEU A 35 -10.03 -22.50 -4.68
C LEU A 35 -9.11 -23.10 -3.62
N PHE A 36 -9.02 -22.42 -2.47
CA PHE A 36 -8.28 -22.88 -1.29
C PHE A 36 -9.28 -23.16 -0.17
N THR A 37 -9.12 -24.31 0.51
CA THR A 37 -9.89 -24.61 1.72
C THR A 37 -9.17 -23.96 2.91
N GLY A 38 -9.88 -23.12 3.64
CA GLY A 38 -9.36 -22.37 4.77
C GLY A 38 -9.76 -20.90 4.73
N ASN A 39 -9.34 -20.15 5.74
CA ASN A 39 -9.57 -18.72 5.85
C ASN A 39 -8.50 -17.89 5.10
N TYR A 40 -8.57 -16.56 5.23
CA TYR A 40 -7.64 -15.65 4.56
C TYR A 40 -6.17 -15.89 4.97
N ASP A 41 -5.88 -16.09 6.26
CA ASP A 41 -4.51 -16.26 6.74
C ASP A 41 -3.89 -17.56 6.21
N PHE A 42 -4.68 -18.64 6.16
CA PHE A 42 -4.23 -19.89 5.55
C PHE A 42 -3.93 -19.73 4.06
N TRP A 43 -4.84 -19.07 3.33
CA TRP A 43 -4.62 -18.78 1.91
C TRP A 43 -3.36 -17.94 1.70
N LEU A 44 -3.12 -16.91 2.52
CA LEU A 44 -1.95 -16.04 2.39
C LEU A 44 -0.66 -16.83 2.55
N GLN A 45 -0.56 -17.66 3.59
CA GLN A 45 0.61 -18.52 3.83
C GLN A 45 0.83 -19.53 2.70
N ALA A 46 -0.22 -20.19 2.24
CA ALA A 46 -0.15 -21.15 1.14
C ALA A 46 0.29 -20.48 -0.18
N SER A 47 -0.24 -19.30 -0.48
CA SER A 47 0.10 -18.52 -1.66
C SER A 47 1.56 -18.05 -1.63
N GLU A 48 2.04 -17.53 -0.50
CA GLU A 48 3.44 -17.12 -0.33
C GLU A 48 4.41 -18.30 -0.46
N LEU A 49 4.07 -19.44 0.13
CA LEU A 49 4.87 -20.68 0.01
C LEU A 49 4.93 -21.13 -1.45
N GLN A 50 3.81 -21.18 -2.13
CA GLN A 50 3.75 -21.55 -3.54
C GLN A 50 4.60 -20.63 -4.42
N GLN A 51 4.54 -19.32 -4.21
CA GLN A 51 5.35 -18.36 -4.94
C GLN A 51 6.86 -18.56 -4.69
N ARG A 52 7.27 -18.80 -3.45
CA ARG A 52 8.68 -19.12 -3.11
C ARG A 52 9.16 -20.39 -3.80
N LEU A 53 8.38 -21.45 -3.74
CA LEU A 53 8.75 -22.72 -4.39
C LEU A 53 8.90 -22.58 -5.90
N LEU A 54 8.00 -21.85 -6.55
CA LEU A 54 8.08 -21.57 -7.98
C LEU A 54 9.31 -20.70 -8.33
N SER A 55 9.59 -19.68 -7.54
CA SER A 55 10.77 -18.82 -7.70
C SER A 55 12.05 -19.62 -7.58
N ASP A 56 12.17 -20.48 -6.56
CA ASP A 56 13.34 -21.33 -6.33
C ASP A 56 13.52 -22.36 -7.46
N GLN A 57 12.42 -22.95 -7.96
CA GLN A 57 12.46 -23.86 -9.12
C GLN A 57 12.95 -23.12 -10.38
N ASN A 58 12.41 -21.92 -10.66
CA ASN A 58 12.81 -21.13 -11.80
C ASN A 58 14.29 -20.71 -11.72
N LYS A 59 14.76 -20.31 -10.53
CA LYS A 59 16.17 -19.99 -10.31
C LYS A 59 17.08 -21.19 -10.61
N LYS A 60 16.76 -22.36 -10.06
CA LYS A 60 17.51 -23.61 -10.33
C LYS A 60 17.47 -23.99 -11.82
N SER A 61 16.33 -23.82 -12.48
CA SER A 61 16.21 -24.07 -13.92
C SER A 61 17.05 -23.09 -14.74
N ALA A 62 17.09 -21.80 -14.35
CA ALA A 62 17.91 -20.78 -15.00
C ALA A 62 19.42 -21.07 -14.83
N GLU A 63 19.88 -21.37 -13.62
CA GLU A 63 21.26 -21.74 -13.35
C GLU A 63 21.69 -22.98 -14.20
N LYS A 64 20.85 -24.00 -14.23
CA LYS A 64 21.10 -25.20 -15.06
C LYS A 64 21.09 -24.89 -16.56
N ALA A 65 20.22 -23.98 -17.02
CA ALA A 65 20.22 -23.56 -18.42
C ALA A 65 21.50 -22.83 -18.79
N GLU A 66 22.02 -21.94 -17.93
CA GLU A 66 23.28 -21.23 -18.16
C GLU A 66 24.48 -22.18 -18.17
N GLU A 67 24.55 -23.17 -17.25
CA GLU A 67 25.58 -24.20 -17.27
C GLU A 67 25.57 -25.02 -18.58
N LEU A 68 24.37 -25.43 -19.04
CA LEU A 68 24.21 -26.18 -20.28
C LEU A 68 24.61 -25.34 -21.50
N LYS A 69 24.20 -24.07 -21.56
CA LYS A 69 24.62 -23.13 -22.65
C LYS A 69 26.13 -22.94 -22.68
N ALA A 70 26.75 -22.71 -21.52
CA ALA A 70 28.20 -22.54 -21.43
C ALA A 70 28.95 -23.79 -21.91
N PHE A 71 28.47 -24.98 -21.53
CA PHE A 71 29.05 -26.23 -22.00
C PHE A 71 28.90 -26.41 -23.52
N ILE A 72 27.70 -26.18 -24.07
CA ILE A 72 27.41 -26.28 -25.50
C ILE A 72 28.32 -25.31 -26.29
N ALA A 73 28.41 -24.04 -25.84
CA ALA A 73 29.26 -23.03 -26.48
C ALA A 73 30.75 -23.46 -26.52
N ARG A 74 31.24 -24.08 -25.45
CA ARG A 74 32.66 -24.50 -25.33
C ARG A 74 32.99 -25.73 -26.20
N PHE A 75 32.04 -26.65 -26.39
CA PHE A 75 32.33 -27.98 -26.96
C PHE A 75 31.56 -28.28 -28.24
N SER A 76 30.71 -27.39 -28.76
CA SER A 76 29.96 -27.62 -30.02
C SER A 76 30.85 -27.85 -31.25
N ALA A 77 32.01 -27.19 -31.30
CA ALA A 77 32.97 -27.32 -32.42
C ALA A 77 33.95 -28.50 -32.28
N ASN A 78 33.93 -29.23 -31.12
CA ASN A 78 34.87 -30.30 -30.87
C ASN A 78 34.30 -31.67 -31.30
N ALA A 79 34.87 -32.28 -32.33
CA ALA A 79 34.37 -33.54 -32.90
C ALA A 79 34.23 -34.68 -31.88
N SER A 80 35.13 -34.77 -30.87
CA SER A 80 35.08 -35.84 -29.86
C SER A 80 33.99 -35.64 -28.79
N LYS A 81 33.47 -34.39 -28.67
CA LYS A 81 32.45 -34.03 -27.66
C LYS A 81 31.13 -33.54 -28.26
N SER A 82 31.00 -33.53 -29.60
CA SER A 82 29.80 -33.08 -30.32
C SER A 82 28.55 -33.86 -29.91
N SER A 83 28.66 -35.17 -29.73
CA SER A 83 27.55 -36.00 -29.26
C SER A 83 27.07 -35.63 -27.85
N GLN A 84 28.00 -35.26 -26.94
CA GLN A 84 27.65 -34.78 -25.59
C GLN A 84 27.00 -33.37 -25.64
N ALA A 85 27.50 -32.48 -26.52
CA ALA A 85 26.92 -31.18 -26.71
C ALA A 85 25.48 -31.28 -27.27
N SER A 86 25.25 -32.20 -28.25
CA SER A 86 23.92 -32.45 -28.79
C SER A 86 22.94 -33.03 -27.77
N SER A 87 23.42 -33.98 -26.91
CA SER A 87 22.61 -34.51 -25.80
C SER A 87 22.22 -33.42 -24.79
N ARG A 88 23.14 -32.51 -24.45
CA ARG A 88 22.87 -31.40 -23.55
C ARG A 88 21.98 -30.33 -24.17
N GLN A 89 22.08 -30.13 -25.49
CA GLN A 89 21.13 -29.29 -26.24
C GLN A 89 19.69 -29.80 -26.08
N LYS A 90 19.47 -31.12 -26.27
CA LYS A 90 18.15 -31.73 -26.05
C LYS A 90 17.67 -31.61 -24.60
N THR A 91 18.60 -31.61 -23.63
CA THR A 91 18.25 -31.39 -22.22
C THR A 91 17.86 -29.93 -21.98
N LEU A 92 18.55 -28.97 -22.58
CA LEU A 92 18.22 -27.55 -22.53
C LEU A 92 16.83 -27.26 -23.13
N GLU A 93 16.51 -27.87 -24.27
CA GLU A 93 15.21 -27.75 -24.94
C GLU A 93 14.06 -28.35 -24.10
N LYS A 94 14.35 -29.33 -23.25
CA LYS A 94 13.38 -29.94 -22.32
C LYS A 94 13.26 -29.22 -20.99
N LEU A 95 14.13 -28.25 -20.69
CA LEU A 95 14.01 -27.41 -19.51
C LEU A 95 12.78 -26.52 -19.66
N THR A 96 11.69 -26.94 -19.04
CA THR A 96 10.50 -26.11 -18.90
C THR A 96 10.78 -25.07 -17.82
N PHE A 97 10.88 -23.82 -18.23
CA PHE A 97 10.64 -22.73 -17.30
C PHE A 97 9.14 -22.71 -17.02
N ASN A 98 8.76 -22.93 -15.78
CA ASN A 98 7.41 -22.58 -15.38
C ASN A 98 7.32 -21.06 -15.53
N GLU A 99 6.80 -20.61 -16.67
CA GLU A 99 6.48 -19.19 -16.84
C GLU A 99 5.59 -18.83 -15.65
N MET A 100 6.15 -18.05 -14.73
CA MET A 100 5.33 -17.37 -13.75
C MET A 100 4.62 -16.27 -14.56
N PRO A 101 3.32 -16.40 -14.84
CA PRO A 101 2.58 -15.29 -15.38
C PRO A 101 2.76 -14.13 -14.41
N ALA A 102 2.87 -12.91 -14.91
CA ALA A 102 2.97 -11.75 -14.04
C ALA A 102 1.71 -11.70 -13.16
N SER A 103 1.89 -11.84 -11.86
CA SER A 103 0.78 -11.67 -10.91
C SER A 103 0.17 -10.28 -11.09
N SER A 104 -1.16 -10.23 -11.09
CA SER A 104 -1.88 -8.96 -11.03
C SER A 104 -1.70 -8.25 -9.68
N ARG A 105 -1.23 -8.99 -8.66
CA ARG A 105 -1.03 -8.49 -7.30
C ARG A 105 0.31 -7.80 -7.18
N LYS A 106 0.28 -6.51 -7.44
CA LYS A 106 1.42 -5.64 -7.20
C LYS A 106 1.22 -4.92 -5.88
N ARG A 107 2.25 -4.86 -5.05
CA ARG A 107 2.23 -4.06 -3.82
C ARG A 107 2.81 -2.68 -4.10
N PRO A 108 2.12 -1.59 -3.75
CA PRO A 108 2.72 -0.28 -3.79
C PRO A 108 3.83 -0.18 -2.74
N TYR A 109 4.77 0.72 -2.95
CA TYR A 109 5.77 1.04 -1.94
C TYR A 109 5.23 2.17 -1.05
N VAL A 110 5.13 1.92 0.25
CA VAL A 110 4.83 2.93 1.27
C VAL A 110 5.99 2.97 2.25
N GLY A 111 6.59 4.15 2.43
CA GLY A 111 7.67 4.37 3.38
C GLY A 111 7.75 5.85 3.73
N PHE A 112 7.68 6.16 5.02
CA PHE A 112 7.69 7.53 5.51
C PHE A 112 9.06 7.84 6.12
N GLU A 113 9.77 8.77 5.50
CA GLU A 113 11.06 9.28 5.98
C GLU A 113 10.89 10.75 6.37
N SER A 114 11.23 11.09 7.61
CA SER A 114 11.14 12.46 8.08
C SER A 114 12.39 13.26 7.67
N LEU A 115 12.20 14.45 7.10
CA LEU A 115 13.29 15.37 6.77
C LEU A 115 13.92 16.02 8.01
N ARG A 116 13.19 16.03 9.12
CA ARG A 116 13.62 16.63 10.39
C ARG A 116 13.22 15.77 11.56
N GLU A 117 14.11 15.57 12.52
CA GLU A 117 13.77 14.92 13.76
C GLU A 117 12.80 15.77 14.60
N ALA A 118 11.79 15.11 15.16
CA ALA A 118 10.89 15.73 16.12
C ALA A 118 11.52 15.86 17.49
N GLY A 119 11.16 16.92 18.24
CA GLY A 119 11.48 17.05 19.65
C GLY A 119 10.77 16.01 20.51
N GLN A 120 10.97 16.07 21.83
CA GLN A 120 10.38 15.11 22.76
C GLN A 120 8.87 15.29 22.91
N ASP A 121 8.41 16.54 23.03
CA ASP A 121 6.99 16.88 23.15
C ASP A 121 6.45 17.19 21.75
N ILE A 122 5.47 16.39 21.33
CA ILE A 122 4.90 16.45 19.97
C ILE A 122 3.62 17.26 19.97
N LEU A 123 2.68 16.94 20.87
CA LEU A 123 1.34 17.53 20.90
C LEU A 123 0.84 17.66 22.33
N THR A 124 0.24 18.78 22.64
CA THR A 124 -0.52 19.00 23.86
C THR A 124 -1.89 19.57 23.51
N VAL A 125 -2.93 18.89 23.94
CA VAL A 125 -4.34 19.31 23.82
C VAL A 125 -4.86 19.56 25.23
N LYS A 126 -5.52 20.71 25.45
CA LYS A 126 -6.07 21.09 26.75
C LYS A 126 -7.51 21.58 26.61
N ASP A 127 -8.41 20.99 27.37
CA ASP A 127 -9.81 21.37 27.55
C ASP A 127 -10.57 21.63 26.23
N LEU A 128 -10.23 20.82 25.20
CA LEU A 128 -10.73 20.97 23.84
C LEU A 128 -12.20 20.61 23.77
N SER A 129 -13.02 21.53 23.33
CA SER A 129 -14.44 21.26 23.06
C SER A 129 -14.86 21.82 21.71
N TYR A 130 -15.80 21.11 21.07
CA TYR A 130 -16.34 21.51 19.77
C TYR A 130 -17.77 21.02 19.59
N LYS A 131 -18.63 21.88 19.02
CA LYS A 131 -20.05 21.62 18.76
C LYS A 131 -20.37 21.83 17.29
N ILE A 132 -21.32 21.07 16.81
CA ILE A 132 -21.95 21.27 15.50
C ILE A 132 -23.45 21.41 15.73
N ASP A 133 -24.07 22.48 15.28
CA ASP A 133 -25.52 22.74 15.41
C ASP A 133 -26.05 22.51 16.83
N ASN A 134 -25.32 22.99 17.85
CA ASN A 134 -25.57 22.79 19.28
C ASN A 134 -25.37 21.36 19.81
N GLU A 135 -25.03 20.38 18.99
CA GLU A 135 -24.65 19.06 19.44
C GLU A 135 -23.17 19.03 19.84
N VAL A 136 -22.88 18.51 21.03
CA VAL A 136 -21.51 18.40 21.54
C VAL A 136 -20.83 17.21 20.84
N ILE A 137 -19.81 17.52 20.04
CA ILE A 137 -19.01 16.52 19.31
C ILE A 137 -17.76 16.14 20.12
N LEU A 138 -17.07 17.13 20.67
CA LEU A 138 -15.94 16.95 21.56
C LEU A 138 -16.21 17.72 22.88
N ASP A 139 -15.96 17.09 24.01
CA ASP A 139 -16.21 17.65 25.33
C ASP A 139 -14.99 17.55 26.22
N ASN A 140 -14.40 18.72 26.53
CA ASN A 140 -13.31 18.88 27.49
C ASN A 140 -12.15 17.88 27.34
N LEU A 141 -11.71 17.65 26.11
CA LEU A 141 -10.69 16.67 25.78
C LEU A 141 -9.29 17.21 26.09
N SER A 142 -8.52 16.47 26.91
CA SER A 142 -7.14 16.83 27.26
C SER A 142 -6.24 15.61 27.16
N PHE A 143 -5.13 15.73 26.43
CA PHE A 143 -4.09 14.69 26.32
C PHE A 143 -2.78 15.28 25.78
N SER A 144 -1.69 14.54 25.90
CA SER A 144 -0.41 14.90 25.32
C SER A 144 0.25 13.70 24.67
N LEU A 145 1.03 13.94 23.60
CA LEU A 145 1.77 12.94 22.87
C LEU A 145 3.26 13.28 22.83
N ARG A 146 4.08 12.26 22.91
CA ARG A 146 5.53 12.35 22.85
C ARG A 146 6.09 11.70 21.60
N ARG A 147 7.35 11.96 21.32
CA ARG A 147 8.09 11.36 20.23
C ARG A 147 8.03 9.83 20.30
N GLY A 148 7.63 9.20 19.21
CA GLY A 148 7.51 7.74 19.08
C GLY A 148 6.16 7.17 19.48
N ASP A 149 5.24 7.98 20.03
CA ASP A 149 3.89 7.50 20.32
C ASP A 149 3.14 7.14 19.03
N LYS A 150 2.53 5.97 19.04
CA LYS A 150 1.60 5.50 17.98
C LYS A 150 0.23 5.35 18.61
N VAL A 151 -0.70 6.24 18.25
CA VAL A 151 -2.01 6.37 18.89
C VAL A 151 -3.11 6.02 17.91
N ILE A 152 -4.07 5.22 18.35
CA ILE A 152 -5.30 4.94 17.64
C ILE A 152 -6.48 5.61 18.33
N LEU A 153 -7.32 6.29 17.57
CA LEU A 153 -8.58 6.87 18.05
C LEU A 153 -9.69 5.83 17.88
N LEU A 154 -10.26 5.38 18.99
CA LEU A 154 -11.37 4.43 19.01
C LEU A 154 -12.65 5.13 19.46
N GLY A 155 -13.77 4.79 18.86
CA GLY A 155 -15.07 5.33 19.23
C GLY A 155 -16.13 5.01 18.18
N LYS A 156 -17.40 5.06 18.58
CA LYS A 156 -18.55 4.81 17.70
C LYS A 156 -18.86 5.99 16.78
N ASN A 157 -18.49 7.20 17.17
CA ASN A 157 -18.74 8.43 16.41
C ASN A 157 -17.55 8.72 15.50
N ASP A 158 -17.68 8.39 14.23
CA ASP A 158 -16.62 8.66 13.22
C ASP A 158 -16.47 10.17 12.98
N LEU A 159 -17.57 10.94 13.04
CA LEU A 159 -17.52 12.38 12.90
C LEU A 159 -16.64 13.05 13.98
N ALA A 160 -16.72 12.59 15.23
CA ALA A 160 -15.89 13.12 16.30
C ALA A 160 -14.40 12.85 16.08
N LYS A 161 -14.04 11.71 15.50
CA LYS A 161 -12.65 11.38 15.14
C LYS A 161 -12.14 12.28 14.01
N THR A 162 -12.92 12.44 12.95
CA THR A 162 -12.59 13.33 11.82
C THR A 162 -12.46 14.78 12.28
N VAL A 163 -13.41 15.29 13.09
CA VAL A 163 -13.38 16.64 13.63
C VAL A 163 -12.13 16.87 14.48
N LEU A 164 -11.77 15.92 15.33
CA LEU A 164 -10.54 16.02 16.13
C LEU A 164 -9.30 16.12 15.20
N LEU A 165 -9.19 15.26 14.18
CA LEU A 165 -8.07 15.30 13.26
C LEU A 165 -8.04 16.60 12.42
N ASP A 166 -9.19 17.11 12.01
CA ASP A 166 -9.30 18.39 11.31
C ASP A 166 -8.88 19.58 12.19
N ILE A 167 -9.22 19.55 13.49
CA ILE A 167 -8.74 20.55 14.47
C ILE A 167 -7.21 20.42 14.65
N LEU A 168 -6.69 19.21 14.81
CA LEU A 168 -5.26 18.97 14.91
C LEU A 168 -4.49 19.38 13.63
N ASN A 169 -5.15 19.36 12.48
CA ASN A 169 -4.57 19.84 11.21
C ASN A 169 -4.85 21.33 10.92
N ASP A 170 -5.38 22.10 11.88
CA ASP A 170 -5.74 23.54 11.76
C ASP A 170 -6.79 23.83 10.68
N LYS A 171 -7.56 22.84 10.23
CA LYS A 171 -8.65 23.01 9.27
C LYS A 171 -9.91 23.57 9.93
N ILE A 172 -10.14 23.21 11.18
CA ILE A 172 -11.26 23.66 12.02
C ILE A 172 -10.70 24.28 13.30
N LYS A 173 -11.30 25.40 13.73
CA LYS A 173 -10.98 25.99 15.05
C LYS A 173 -11.92 25.42 16.10
N PRO A 174 -11.41 24.99 17.27
CA PRO A 174 -12.27 24.57 18.38
C PRO A 174 -13.06 25.73 18.97
N ASP A 175 -14.17 25.42 19.63
CA ASP A 175 -14.98 26.40 20.35
C ASP A 175 -14.28 26.86 21.63
N SER A 176 -13.59 25.93 22.32
CA SER A 176 -12.80 26.21 23.52
C SER A 176 -11.63 25.25 23.63
N GLY A 177 -10.69 25.58 24.52
CA GLY A 177 -9.46 24.83 24.72
C GLY A 177 -8.33 25.26 23.79
N SER A 178 -7.26 24.47 23.77
CA SER A 178 -6.08 24.79 22.98
C SER A 178 -5.38 23.55 22.46
N VAL A 179 -4.78 23.69 21.27
CA VAL A 179 -3.89 22.70 20.64
C VAL A 179 -2.52 23.34 20.50
N SER A 180 -1.49 22.70 20.99
CA SER A 180 -0.10 23.17 20.90
C SER A 180 0.78 22.06 20.34
N TRP A 181 1.42 22.33 19.21
CA TRP A 181 2.39 21.44 18.58
C TRP A 181 3.81 21.80 18.99
N GLY A 182 4.66 20.81 19.11
CA GLY A 182 6.09 21.02 19.34
C GLY A 182 6.73 21.85 18.22
N ILE A 183 7.71 22.70 18.57
CA ILE A 183 8.35 23.66 17.65
C ILE A 183 8.97 22.99 16.41
N THR A 184 9.44 21.75 16.56
CA THR A 184 10.08 20.98 15.47
C THR A 184 9.10 20.06 14.74
N THR A 185 7.83 20.08 15.11
CA THR A 185 6.81 19.19 14.55
C THR A 185 6.41 19.65 13.15
N THR A 186 6.44 18.72 12.22
CA THR A 186 5.90 18.87 10.87
C THR A 186 4.84 17.79 10.68
N LYS A 187 3.65 18.17 10.23
CA LYS A 187 2.51 17.26 10.12
C LYS A 187 2.09 17.04 8.68
N SER A 188 1.63 15.82 8.39
CA SER A 188 0.99 15.47 7.13
C SER A 188 -0.30 14.73 7.40
N TYR A 189 -1.36 15.06 6.67
CA TYR A 189 -2.72 14.60 6.94
C TYR A 189 -3.33 13.87 5.75
N LEU A 190 -3.88 12.69 6.02
CA LEU A 190 -4.76 11.95 5.14
C LEU A 190 -6.19 12.07 5.70
N PRO A 191 -7.06 12.89 5.09
CA PRO A 191 -8.46 12.99 5.51
C PRO A 191 -9.27 11.78 5.03
N ALA A 192 -10.38 11.49 5.71
CA ALA A 192 -11.34 10.45 5.30
C ALA A 192 -11.95 10.75 3.92
N ASP A 193 -12.37 12.00 3.69
CA ASP A 193 -12.73 12.50 2.36
C ASP A 193 -11.57 13.33 1.78
N ASN A 194 -10.97 12.81 0.74
CA ASN A 194 -9.86 13.43 0.02
C ASN A 194 -10.27 14.07 -1.31
N SER A 195 -11.57 14.19 -1.59
CA SER A 195 -12.11 14.66 -2.87
C SER A 195 -11.66 16.08 -3.22
N GLU A 196 -11.48 16.94 -2.22
CA GLU A 196 -11.03 18.34 -2.40
C GLU A 196 -9.67 18.45 -3.10
N TYR A 197 -8.78 17.45 -2.93
CA TYR A 197 -7.44 17.45 -3.54
C TYR A 197 -7.46 17.09 -5.04
N PHE A 198 -8.57 16.58 -5.56
CA PHE A 198 -8.70 16.03 -6.90
C PHE A 198 -9.74 16.73 -7.78
N GLN A 199 -10.14 17.95 -7.41
CA GLN A 199 -11.19 18.70 -8.14
C GLN A 199 -10.68 19.29 -9.46
N ASN A 200 -9.38 19.54 -9.60
CA ASN A 200 -8.84 20.15 -10.81
C ASN A 200 -8.74 19.15 -11.96
N ALA A 201 -9.70 19.21 -12.88
CA ALA A 201 -9.80 18.34 -14.06
C ALA A 201 -8.65 18.50 -15.08
N GLU A 202 -7.91 19.61 -15.04
CA GLU A 202 -6.84 19.89 -15.99
C GLU A 202 -5.53 19.18 -15.62
N LEU A 203 -5.34 18.80 -14.35
CA LEU A 203 -4.12 18.18 -13.89
C LEU A 203 -4.10 16.67 -14.14
N ASP A 204 -3.06 16.19 -14.80
CA ASP A 204 -2.67 14.78 -14.74
C ASP A 204 -1.95 14.47 -13.42
N LEU A 205 -1.73 13.18 -13.12
CA LEU A 205 -1.13 12.76 -11.85
C LEU A 205 0.31 13.26 -11.68
N VAL A 206 1.08 13.38 -12.76
CA VAL A 206 2.45 13.90 -12.72
C VAL A 206 2.43 15.35 -12.25
N ASN A 207 1.59 16.17 -12.87
CA ASN A 207 1.48 17.58 -12.51
C ASN A 207 0.80 17.78 -11.16
N TRP A 208 -0.15 16.92 -10.80
CA TRP A 208 -0.78 16.91 -9.49
C TRP A 208 0.24 16.64 -8.37
N LEU A 209 1.04 15.58 -8.49
CA LEU A 209 2.03 15.23 -7.46
C LEU A 209 3.19 16.22 -7.42
N ARG A 210 3.59 16.78 -8.57
CA ARG A 210 4.64 17.80 -8.69
C ARG A 210 4.38 19.04 -7.83
N GLN A 211 3.12 19.42 -7.58
CA GLN A 211 2.77 20.55 -6.73
C GLN A 211 3.29 20.37 -5.30
N TYR A 212 3.30 19.15 -4.80
CA TYR A 212 3.64 18.77 -3.43
C TYR A 212 5.10 18.34 -3.26
N SER A 213 5.87 18.22 -4.33
CA SER A 213 7.27 17.82 -4.29
C SER A 213 8.20 19.03 -4.27
N THR A 214 9.30 18.95 -3.55
CA THR A 214 10.43 19.88 -3.65
C THR A 214 11.20 19.66 -4.93
N GLU A 215 11.41 18.39 -5.30
CA GLU A 215 12.01 18.00 -6.57
C GLU A 215 10.94 18.06 -7.68
N LYS A 216 11.20 18.84 -8.73
CA LYS A 216 10.23 19.11 -9.81
C LYS A 216 10.52 18.32 -11.09
N ASP A 217 11.61 17.57 -11.12
CA ASP A 217 11.96 16.76 -12.29
C ASP A 217 10.88 15.72 -12.60
N GLU A 218 10.53 15.61 -13.87
CA GLU A 218 9.47 14.70 -14.30
C GLU A 218 9.84 13.24 -14.09
N SER A 219 11.11 12.88 -14.28
CA SER A 219 11.61 11.52 -14.09
C SER A 219 11.46 11.10 -12.62
N PHE A 220 11.80 11.99 -11.69
CA PHE A 220 11.63 11.78 -10.25
C PHE A 220 10.15 11.55 -9.91
N ILE A 221 9.25 12.44 -10.36
CA ILE A 221 7.81 12.34 -10.08
C ILE A 221 7.20 11.06 -10.67
N ARG A 222 7.55 10.71 -11.92
CA ARG A 222 7.11 9.46 -12.55
C ARG A 222 7.65 8.22 -11.82
N GLY A 223 8.90 8.26 -11.39
CA GLY A 223 9.50 7.19 -10.58
C GLY A 223 8.75 6.99 -9.27
N PHE A 224 8.35 8.10 -8.64
CA PHE A 224 7.58 8.07 -7.39
C PHE A 224 6.16 7.52 -7.59
N LEU A 225 5.46 7.98 -8.64
CA LEU A 225 4.15 7.44 -9.04
C LEU A 225 4.25 5.95 -9.38
N GLY A 226 5.33 5.52 -10.03
CA GLY A 226 5.59 4.11 -10.35
C GLY A 226 5.69 3.22 -9.09
N LYS A 227 6.29 3.72 -8.00
CA LYS A 227 6.30 3.04 -6.69
C LYS A 227 4.89 2.82 -6.14
N MET A 228 3.95 3.71 -6.48
CA MET A 228 2.54 3.64 -6.09
C MET A 228 1.66 2.97 -7.15
N LEU A 229 2.29 2.23 -8.09
CA LEU A 229 1.65 1.46 -9.17
C LEU A 229 0.98 2.31 -10.25
N PHE A 230 1.34 3.57 -10.40
CA PHE A 230 0.95 4.39 -11.54
C PHE A 230 2.07 4.39 -12.57
N SER A 231 2.03 3.48 -13.53
CA SER A 231 3.06 3.32 -14.55
C SER A 231 2.56 3.62 -15.96
N GLY A 232 3.46 4.07 -16.84
CA GLY A 232 3.14 4.36 -18.23
C GLY A 232 2.00 5.37 -18.39
N SER A 233 0.93 4.97 -19.07
CA SER A 233 -0.25 5.82 -19.32
C SER A 233 -1.07 6.14 -18.06
N GLU A 234 -0.96 5.33 -17.00
CA GLU A 234 -1.67 5.59 -15.74
C GLU A 234 -1.19 6.86 -15.04
N ALA A 235 0.10 7.19 -15.13
CA ALA A 235 0.65 8.43 -14.60
C ALA A 235 0.11 9.69 -15.32
N LEU A 236 -0.49 9.53 -16.50
CA LEU A 236 -1.10 10.60 -17.29
C LEU A 236 -2.61 10.71 -17.10
N LYS A 237 -3.21 9.86 -16.28
CA LYS A 237 -4.64 9.99 -15.92
C LYS A 237 -4.91 11.35 -15.31
N LYS A 238 -6.06 11.92 -15.63
CA LYS A 238 -6.53 13.16 -14.99
C LYS A 238 -6.87 12.90 -13.53
N SER A 239 -6.55 13.84 -12.66
CA SER A 239 -6.72 13.67 -11.20
C SER A 239 -8.17 13.47 -10.78
N ASN A 240 -9.12 14.01 -11.51
CA ASN A 240 -10.56 13.93 -11.21
C ASN A 240 -11.23 12.59 -11.59
N VAL A 241 -10.58 11.73 -12.39
CA VAL A 241 -11.15 10.44 -12.82
C VAL A 241 -10.67 9.24 -12.00
N LEU A 242 -9.93 9.49 -10.93
CA LEU A 242 -9.36 8.46 -10.09
C LEU A 242 -10.42 7.71 -9.26
N SER A 243 -10.24 6.40 -9.14
CA SER A 243 -10.98 5.58 -8.16
C SER A 243 -10.61 5.97 -6.72
N GLY A 244 -11.42 5.58 -5.74
CA GLY A 244 -11.15 5.84 -4.32
C GLY A 244 -9.78 5.33 -3.88
N GLY A 245 -9.42 4.11 -4.24
CA GLY A 245 -8.09 3.55 -3.91
C GLY A 245 -6.93 4.25 -4.61
N GLU A 246 -7.11 4.68 -5.87
CA GLU A 246 -6.11 5.48 -6.58
C GLU A 246 -5.90 6.84 -5.89
N LYS A 247 -6.98 7.52 -5.45
CA LYS A 247 -6.89 8.77 -4.70
C LYS A 247 -6.11 8.59 -3.39
N VAL A 248 -6.41 7.53 -2.62
CA VAL A 248 -5.67 7.25 -1.37
C VAL A 248 -4.19 6.99 -1.65
N ARG A 249 -3.84 6.21 -2.69
CA ARG A 249 -2.42 6.01 -3.08
C ARG A 249 -1.73 7.31 -3.48
N CYS A 250 -2.42 8.21 -4.20
CA CYS A 250 -1.89 9.55 -4.50
C CYS A 250 -1.66 10.38 -3.23
N MET A 251 -2.61 10.36 -2.29
CA MET A 251 -2.46 11.06 -1.01
C MET A 251 -1.30 10.50 -0.19
N LEU A 252 -1.10 9.18 -0.15
CA LEU A 252 0.07 8.56 0.48
C LEU A 252 1.37 9.02 -0.20
N SER A 253 1.42 9.14 -1.54
CA SER A 253 2.56 9.71 -2.26
C SER A 253 2.87 11.14 -1.81
N LYS A 254 1.84 11.99 -1.72
CA LYS A 254 1.96 13.36 -1.22
C LYS A 254 2.51 13.38 0.21
N MET A 255 2.01 12.50 1.08
CA MET A 255 2.47 12.41 2.47
C MET A 255 3.93 11.96 2.58
N MET A 256 4.34 10.96 1.80
CA MET A 256 5.74 10.51 1.74
C MET A 256 6.67 11.64 1.28
N LEU A 257 6.26 12.42 0.26
CA LEU A 257 7.05 13.54 -0.26
C LEU A 257 7.15 14.72 0.73
N SER A 258 6.21 14.85 1.65
CA SER A 258 6.22 15.93 2.63
C SER A 258 7.35 15.82 3.64
N GLY A 259 7.90 14.62 3.86
CA GLY A 259 8.93 14.36 4.87
C GLY A 259 8.51 14.75 6.29
N ALA A 260 7.21 14.71 6.58
CA ALA A 260 6.67 15.07 7.87
C ALA A 260 7.07 14.06 8.96
N ASN A 261 7.27 14.54 10.18
CA ASN A 261 7.61 13.71 11.34
C ASN A 261 6.40 13.31 12.19
N VAL A 262 5.21 13.79 11.84
CA VAL A 262 3.92 13.38 12.40
C VAL A 262 2.92 13.11 11.28
N LEU A 263 2.29 11.95 11.34
CA LEU A 263 1.26 11.53 10.40
C LEU A 263 -0.09 11.52 11.08
N LEU A 264 -1.06 12.22 10.52
CA LEU A 264 -2.47 12.18 10.90
C LEU A 264 -3.20 11.37 9.83
N LEU A 265 -3.84 10.27 10.22
CA LEU A 265 -4.45 9.33 9.29
C LEU A 265 -5.91 9.07 9.68
N ASP A 266 -6.85 9.51 8.85
CA ASP A 266 -8.27 9.24 9.02
C ASP A 266 -8.70 8.12 8.06
N GLY A 267 -8.92 6.92 8.60
CA GLY A 267 -9.31 5.75 7.83
C GLY A 267 -8.32 5.34 6.72
N PRO A 268 -7.01 5.21 6.98
CA PRO A 268 -5.97 5.07 5.95
C PRO A 268 -6.09 3.81 5.09
N THR A 269 -6.91 2.86 5.48
CA THR A 269 -7.15 1.61 4.75
C THR A 269 -8.45 1.61 3.95
N ALA A 270 -9.25 2.69 4.04
CA ALA A 270 -10.47 2.82 3.29
C ALA A 270 -10.18 2.82 1.77
N HIS A 271 -11.00 2.11 1.01
CA HIS A 271 -10.90 1.95 -0.45
C HIS A 271 -9.62 1.27 -0.96
N LEU A 272 -8.72 0.79 -0.09
CA LEU A 272 -7.51 0.08 -0.48
C LEU A 272 -7.78 -1.42 -0.62
N ASP A 273 -7.09 -2.04 -1.58
CA ASP A 273 -7.01 -3.49 -1.71
C ASP A 273 -6.10 -4.09 -0.63
N LEU A 274 -6.13 -5.42 -0.48
CA LEU A 274 -5.37 -6.14 0.54
C LEU A 274 -3.85 -5.92 0.44
N GLU A 275 -3.33 -5.80 -0.77
CA GLU A 275 -1.93 -5.54 -1.08
C GLU A 275 -1.51 -4.14 -0.63
N SER A 276 -2.33 -3.14 -0.93
CA SER A 276 -2.10 -1.74 -0.51
C SER A 276 -2.24 -1.57 1.01
N ILE A 277 -3.21 -2.23 1.65
CA ILE A 277 -3.33 -2.26 3.12
C ILE A 277 -2.08 -2.86 3.75
N SER A 278 -1.54 -3.95 3.17
CA SER A 278 -0.28 -4.55 3.64
C SER A 278 0.88 -3.57 3.54
N ALA A 279 0.98 -2.87 2.41
CA ALA A 279 2.05 -1.89 2.18
C ALA A 279 1.97 -0.71 3.17
N VAL A 280 0.78 -0.19 3.45
CA VAL A 280 0.58 0.86 4.47
C VAL A 280 0.98 0.36 5.85
N ASN A 281 0.56 -0.86 6.23
CA ASN A 281 0.92 -1.45 7.52
C ASN A 281 2.44 -1.63 7.67
N GLU A 282 3.14 -2.03 6.62
CA GLU A 282 4.60 -2.16 6.62
C GLU A 282 5.28 -0.80 6.70
N GLY A 283 4.78 0.19 5.97
CA GLY A 283 5.34 1.55 5.95
C GLY A 283 5.13 2.35 7.24
N LEU A 284 4.20 1.92 8.11
CA LEU A 284 3.92 2.54 9.42
C LEU A 284 4.64 1.84 10.59
N LYS A 285 5.33 0.72 10.37
CA LYS A 285 6.14 0.03 11.39
C LYS A 285 7.42 0.79 11.68
#